data_da48f8d71e6295046b72df14f04e9c05
#
_entry.id   da48f8d71e6295046b72df14f04e9c05
#
_cell.length_a   1.000
_cell.length_b   1.000
_cell.length_c   1.000
_cell.angle_alpha   90.00
_cell.angle_beta   90.00
_cell.angle_gamma   90.00
#
_symmetry.space_group_name_H-M   'P 1'
#
loop_
_entity.id
_entity.type
_entity.pdbx_description
1 polymer ?
#
loop_
_entity_poly.entity_id
_entity_poly.type
_entity_poly.pdbx_seq_one_letter_code
_entity_poly.pdbx_strand_id
1 'polypeptide(L)'
;LIKILLARPYHLFLLIAIVLFALSFFHLRGSINFHYYDTYYIINGSPLYHLLAAFFLFFWLIYLFIYPSLYCNALIWVHLILTIISIIAIFLYANYELVNAENFNSYLLLGKILTGALFAIHLLYLVNLVAGRIKYAKTEETKKGNHH
;
A
#
# COMPACT_ATOMS: atom_id res chain seq x y z
N LEU A 1 -22.11 -4.96 -5.35
CA LEU A 1 -20.68 -4.64 -5.31
C LEU A 1 -20.28 -3.99 -3.98
N ILE A 2 -20.92 -2.86 -3.57
CA ILE A 2 -20.58 -2.10 -2.34
C ILE A 2 -20.65 -2.99 -1.09
N LYS A 3 -21.69 -3.82 -0.93
CA LYS A 3 -21.81 -4.74 0.22
C LYS A 3 -20.65 -5.75 0.28
N ILE A 4 -20.17 -6.24 -0.87
CA ILE A 4 -19.04 -7.17 -0.95
C ILE A 4 -17.74 -6.47 -0.56
N LEU A 5 -17.53 -5.24 -1.03
CA LEU A 5 -16.35 -4.44 -0.71
C LEU A 5 -16.30 -4.06 0.78
N LEU A 6 -17.45 -3.73 1.38
CA LEU A 6 -17.54 -3.45 2.82
C LEU A 6 -17.24 -4.69 3.67
N ALA A 7 -17.73 -5.87 3.25
CA ALA A 7 -17.49 -7.12 3.95
C ALA A 7 -16.05 -7.63 3.78
N ARG A 8 -15.42 -7.36 2.64
CA ARG A 8 -14.09 -7.83 2.29
C ARG A 8 -13.27 -6.70 1.65
N PRO A 9 -12.75 -5.76 2.45
CA PRO A 9 -12.11 -4.54 1.96
C PRO A 9 -10.88 -4.79 1.09
N TYR A 10 -10.21 -5.92 1.21
CA TYR A 10 -9.06 -6.26 0.39
C TYR A 10 -9.36 -6.35 -1.12
N HIS A 11 -10.62 -6.54 -1.53
CA HIS A 11 -10.99 -6.49 -2.94
C HIS A 11 -10.81 -5.09 -3.57
N LEU A 12 -10.70 -4.04 -2.74
CA LEU A 12 -10.35 -2.71 -3.23
C LEU A 12 -8.93 -2.65 -3.79
N PHE A 13 -7.98 -3.44 -3.23
CA PHE A 13 -6.65 -3.54 -3.81
C PHE A 13 -6.72 -4.07 -5.24
N LEU A 14 -7.55 -5.10 -5.51
CA LEU A 14 -7.75 -5.62 -6.85
C LEU A 14 -8.38 -4.57 -7.78
N LEU A 15 -9.41 -3.88 -7.31
CA LEU A 15 -10.08 -2.84 -8.11
C LEU A 15 -9.09 -1.74 -8.52
N ILE A 16 -8.28 -1.27 -7.56
CA ILE A 16 -7.25 -0.25 -7.82
C ILE A 16 -6.20 -0.79 -8.80
N ALA A 17 -5.75 -2.04 -8.62
CA ALA A 17 -4.81 -2.67 -9.54
C ALA A 17 -5.34 -2.72 -10.98
N ILE A 18 -6.59 -3.10 -11.17
CA ILE A 18 -7.24 -3.14 -12.49
C ILE A 18 -7.33 -1.73 -13.10
N VAL A 19 -7.73 -0.73 -12.31
CA VAL A 19 -7.81 0.66 -12.78
C VAL A 19 -6.43 1.19 -13.18
N LEU A 20 -5.41 0.99 -12.35
CA LEU A 20 -4.03 1.41 -12.66
C LEU A 20 -3.48 0.69 -13.89
N PHE A 21 -3.75 -0.62 -14.02
CA PHE A 21 -3.35 -1.38 -15.18
C PHE A 21 -4.05 -0.87 -16.45
N ALA A 22 -5.34 -0.59 -16.41
CA ALA A 22 -6.06 0.01 -17.52
C ALA A 22 -5.49 1.39 -17.88
N LEU A 23 -5.21 2.25 -16.88
CA LEU A 23 -4.62 3.58 -17.10
C LEU A 23 -3.23 3.52 -17.74
N SER A 24 -2.48 2.44 -17.54
CA SER A 24 -1.15 2.28 -18.15
C SER A 24 -1.17 2.20 -19.68
N PHE A 25 -2.29 1.76 -20.28
CA PHE A 25 -2.46 1.70 -21.73
C PHE A 25 -2.88 3.05 -22.34
N PHE A 26 -3.52 3.90 -21.55
CA PHE A 26 -3.76 5.27 -21.99
C PHE A 26 -2.45 6.03 -21.82
N HIS A 27 -1.75 6.33 -22.89
CA HIS A 27 -0.48 7.09 -22.92
C HIS A 27 -0.66 8.44 -22.21
N LEU A 28 -0.88 8.40 -20.88
CA LEU A 28 -0.91 9.58 -20.06
C LEU A 28 0.49 10.19 -20.15
N ARG A 29 0.60 11.29 -20.88
CA ARG A 29 1.82 12.07 -21.04
C ARG A 29 2.21 12.64 -19.68
N GLY A 30 2.84 11.84 -18.86
CA GLY A 30 3.39 12.24 -17.59
C GLY A 30 4.67 11.47 -17.34
N SER A 31 5.71 12.17 -17.04
CA SER A 31 6.95 11.60 -16.50
C SER A 31 7.11 12.10 -15.06
N ILE A 32 7.59 11.24 -14.19
CA ILE A 32 8.09 11.66 -12.90
C ILE A 32 9.57 11.90 -13.06
N ASN A 33 9.96 13.11 -12.71
CA ASN A 33 11.35 13.53 -12.75
C ASN A 33 11.87 13.58 -11.34
N PHE A 34 12.95 12.89 -11.04
CA PHE A 34 13.59 13.06 -9.75
C PHE A 34 15.12 13.09 -9.88
N HIS A 35 15.70 13.92 -9.05
CA HIS A 35 17.14 14.01 -8.88
C HIS A 35 17.59 13.13 -7.72
N TYR A 36 18.61 12.30 -7.97
CA TYR A 36 19.29 11.57 -6.93
C TYR A 36 20.79 11.80 -7.08
N TYR A 37 21.38 12.53 -6.16
CA TYR A 37 22.72 13.10 -6.29
C TYR A 37 22.84 13.90 -7.60
N ASP A 38 23.86 13.65 -8.41
CA ASP A 38 24.12 14.33 -9.67
C ASP A 38 23.40 13.68 -10.88
N THR A 39 22.51 12.71 -10.63
CA THR A 39 21.81 11.96 -11.67
C THR A 39 20.35 12.33 -11.75
N TYR A 40 19.92 12.67 -12.95
CA TYR A 40 18.54 12.98 -13.26
C TYR A 40 17.82 11.75 -13.82
N TYR A 41 16.78 11.34 -13.16
CA TYR A 41 15.96 10.18 -13.58
C TYR A 41 14.62 10.64 -14.10
N ILE A 42 14.26 10.14 -15.27
CA ILE A 42 12.94 10.34 -15.88
C ILE A 42 12.25 9.00 -15.93
N ILE A 43 11.19 8.84 -15.15
CA ILE A 43 10.35 7.63 -15.20
C ILE A 43 9.09 7.97 -15.96
N ASN A 44 8.88 7.30 -17.10
CA ASN A 44 7.66 7.44 -17.86
C ASN A 44 6.45 6.94 -17.04
N GLY A 45 5.28 7.56 -17.22
CA GLY A 45 4.09 7.25 -16.47
C GLY A 45 3.61 5.79 -16.66
N SER A 46 3.67 5.25 -17.90
CA SER A 46 3.18 3.90 -18.17
C SER A 46 3.87 2.80 -17.34
N PRO A 47 5.21 2.68 -17.28
CA PRO A 47 5.88 1.72 -16.39
C PRO A 47 5.54 1.91 -14.92
N LEU A 48 5.34 3.16 -14.48
CA LEU A 48 4.96 3.45 -13.10
C LEU A 48 3.59 2.89 -12.75
N TYR A 49 2.58 3.08 -13.64
CA TYR A 49 1.25 2.52 -13.42
C TYR A 49 1.27 0.99 -13.41
N HIS A 50 2.09 0.33 -14.23
CA HIS A 50 2.27 -1.12 -14.20
C HIS A 50 2.88 -1.57 -12.85
N LEU A 51 3.90 -0.87 -12.37
CA LEU A 51 4.54 -1.17 -11.09
C LEU A 51 3.56 -1.02 -9.93
N LEU A 52 2.78 0.07 -9.91
CA LEU A 52 1.75 0.29 -8.89
C LEU A 52 0.63 -0.75 -8.99
N ALA A 53 0.19 -1.10 -10.20
CA ALA A 53 -0.81 -2.16 -10.38
C ALA A 53 -0.31 -3.51 -9.84
N ALA A 54 0.95 -3.88 -10.14
CA ALA A 54 1.57 -5.09 -9.62
C ALA A 54 1.68 -5.06 -8.09
N PHE A 55 2.02 -3.92 -7.51
CA PHE A 55 2.09 -3.71 -6.06
C PHE A 55 0.72 -3.93 -5.39
N PHE A 56 -0.36 -3.33 -5.90
CA PHE A 56 -1.70 -3.53 -5.37
C PHE A 56 -2.20 -4.96 -5.58
N LEU A 57 -1.89 -5.58 -6.72
CA LEU A 57 -2.23 -6.97 -6.99
C LEU A 57 -1.52 -7.92 -6.02
N PHE A 58 -0.25 -7.66 -5.70
CA PHE A 58 0.51 -8.43 -4.72
C PHE A 58 -0.15 -8.40 -3.34
N PHE A 59 -0.55 -7.22 -2.84
CA PHE A 59 -1.26 -7.12 -1.56
C PHE A 59 -2.63 -7.80 -1.61
N TRP A 60 -3.37 -7.68 -2.71
CA TRP A 60 -4.61 -8.41 -2.87
C TRP A 60 -4.42 -9.92 -2.75
N LEU A 61 -3.41 -10.49 -3.42
CA LEU A 61 -3.08 -11.92 -3.32
C LEU A 61 -2.73 -12.32 -1.90
N ILE A 62 -1.88 -11.56 -1.22
CA ILE A 62 -1.53 -11.81 0.18
C ILE A 62 -2.80 -11.84 1.05
N TYR A 63 -3.66 -10.84 0.94
CA TYR A 63 -4.89 -10.79 1.71
C TYR A 63 -5.85 -11.94 1.36
N LEU A 64 -5.94 -12.34 0.10
CA LEU A 64 -6.78 -13.44 -0.35
C LEU A 64 -6.44 -14.74 0.39
N PHE A 65 -5.14 -15.05 0.53
CA PHE A 65 -4.69 -16.27 1.20
C PHE A 65 -4.75 -16.18 2.73
N ILE A 66 -4.56 -14.99 3.31
CA ILE A 66 -4.36 -14.83 4.75
C ILE A 66 -5.64 -14.32 5.43
N TYR A 67 -6.63 -13.84 4.68
CA TYR A 67 -7.87 -13.25 5.21
C TYR A 67 -8.53 -14.03 6.34
N PRO A 68 -8.66 -15.37 6.28
CA PRO A 68 -9.27 -16.15 7.37
C PRO A 68 -8.50 -16.08 8.69
N SER A 69 -7.21 -15.74 8.63
CA SER A 69 -6.30 -15.68 9.79
C SER A 69 -6.13 -14.27 10.36
N LEU A 70 -6.82 -13.27 9.82
CA LEU A 70 -6.67 -11.87 10.25
C LEU A 70 -7.52 -11.59 11.51
N TYR A 71 -6.99 -10.67 12.33
CA TYR A 71 -7.64 -10.30 13.60
C TYR A 71 -8.97 -9.55 13.39
N CYS A 72 -8.95 -8.51 12.53
CA CYS A 72 -10.15 -7.73 12.24
C CYS A 72 -10.08 -6.99 10.89
N ASN A 73 -11.27 -6.72 10.32
CA ASN A 73 -11.42 -6.00 9.06
C ASN A 73 -11.05 -4.50 9.17
N ALA A 74 -11.17 -3.90 10.36
CA ALA A 74 -10.84 -2.49 10.56
C ALA A 74 -9.37 -2.21 10.25
N LEU A 75 -8.46 -3.09 10.66
CA LEU A 75 -7.03 -2.95 10.34
C LEU A 75 -6.73 -3.09 8.84
N ILE A 76 -7.54 -3.86 8.10
CA ILE A 76 -7.43 -3.93 6.63
C ILE A 76 -7.81 -2.58 6.01
N TRP A 77 -8.91 -1.96 6.49
CA TRP A 77 -9.32 -0.63 6.04
C TRP A 77 -8.26 0.43 6.33
N VAL A 78 -7.72 0.43 7.54
CA VAL A 78 -6.65 1.37 7.93
C VAL A 78 -5.43 1.19 7.03
N HIS A 79 -4.97 -0.06 6.83
CA HIS A 79 -3.84 -0.36 5.94
C HIS A 79 -4.11 0.12 4.51
N LEU A 80 -5.28 -0.16 3.95
CA LEU A 80 -5.67 0.25 2.60
C LEU A 80 -5.64 1.78 2.44
N ILE A 81 -6.34 2.50 3.33
CA ILE A 81 -6.47 3.96 3.27
C ILE A 81 -5.10 4.61 3.41
N LEU A 82 -4.31 4.19 4.40
CA LEU A 82 -2.97 4.75 4.62
C LEU A 82 -2.04 4.45 3.44
N THR A 83 -2.12 3.27 2.83
CA THR A 83 -1.35 2.92 1.63
C THR A 83 -1.69 3.85 0.47
N ILE A 84 -2.98 4.08 0.21
CA ILE A 84 -3.43 4.99 -0.86
C ILE A 84 -2.93 6.42 -0.59
N ILE A 85 -3.13 6.93 0.63
CA ILE A 85 -2.67 8.28 1.00
C ILE A 85 -1.17 8.41 0.82
N SER A 86 -0.38 7.42 1.26
CA SER A 86 1.08 7.45 1.14
C SER A 86 1.54 7.43 -0.31
N ILE A 87 0.91 6.64 -1.18
CA ILE A 87 1.23 6.61 -2.60
C ILE A 87 0.90 7.95 -3.27
N ILE A 88 -0.26 8.54 -2.95
CA ILE A 88 -0.61 9.87 -3.45
C ILE A 88 0.41 10.91 -2.98
N ALA A 89 0.78 10.90 -1.70
CA ALA A 89 1.76 11.83 -1.14
C ALA A 89 3.14 11.68 -1.79
N ILE A 90 3.60 10.44 -2.04
CA ILE A 90 4.86 10.17 -2.74
C ILE A 90 4.76 10.67 -4.19
N PHE A 91 3.62 10.48 -4.86
CA PHE A 91 3.41 10.95 -6.22
C PHE A 91 3.43 12.48 -6.30
N LEU A 92 2.75 13.16 -5.38
CA LEU A 92 2.78 14.63 -5.29
C LEU A 92 4.18 15.14 -4.98
N TYR A 93 4.88 14.49 -4.06
CA TYR A 93 6.26 14.80 -3.72
C TYR A 93 7.20 14.66 -4.92
N ALA A 94 7.07 13.57 -5.70
CA ALA A 94 7.92 13.32 -6.87
C ALA A 94 7.66 14.32 -8.02
N ASN A 95 6.44 14.89 -8.09
CA ASN A 95 6.10 15.92 -9.07
C ASN A 95 6.34 17.35 -8.57
N TYR A 96 6.75 17.51 -7.30
CA TYR A 96 7.08 18.82 -6.76
C TYR A 96 8.45 19.24 -7.30
N GLU A 97 8.44 20.16 -8.25
CA GLU A 97 9.68 20.69 -8.81
C GLU A 97 10.46 21.47 -7.74
N LEU A 98 11.72 21.11 -7.58
CA LEU A 98 12.67 21.84 -6.74
C LEU A 98 12.97 23.20 -7.38
N VAL A 99 12.10 24.16 -7.12
CA VAL A 99 12.26 25.53 -7.64
C VAL A 99 13.40 26.27 -6.93
N ASN A 100 13.79 25.86 -5.71
CA ASN A 100 14.82 26.54 -4.93
C ASN A 100 15.81 25.55 -4.29
N ALA A 101 17.09 25.70 -4.63
CA ALA A 101 18.19 24.94 -4.03
C ALA A 101 18.28 25.09 -2.49
N GLU A 102 17.76 26.17 -1.94
CA GLU A 102 17.75 26.44 -0.49
C GLU A 102 16.93 25.42 0.31
N ASN A 103 15.96 24.75 -0.31
CA ASN A 103 15.08 23.78 0.34
C ASN A 103 15.45 22.31 0.11
N PHE A 104 16.61 22.03 -0.51
CA PHE A 104 17.00 20.69 -0.90
C PHE A 104 17.04 19.69 0.27
N ASN A 105 17.62 20.10 1.41
CA ASN A 105 17.71 19.23 2.60
C ASN A 105 16.34 18.90 3.19
N SER A 106 15.44 19.89 3.22
CA SER A 106 14.06 19.68 3.68
C SER A 106 13.29 18.77 2.74
N TYR A 107 13.51 18.89 1.44
CA TYR A 107 12.94 18.00 0.42
C TYR A 107 13.41 16.56 0.59
N LEU A 108 14.71 16.32 0.75
CA LEU A 108 15.25 14.98 1.01
C LEU A 108 14.71 14.38 2.31
N LEU A 109 14.59 15.18 3.37
CA LEU A 109 14.02 14.74 4.64
C LEU A 109 12.57 14.31 4.47
N LEU A 110 11.77 15.07 3.74
CA LEU A 110 10.37 14.74 3.45
C LEU A 110 10.27 13.40 2.69
N GLY A 111 11.12 13.17 1.69
CA GLY A 111 11.18 11.90 0.95
C GLY A 111 11.48 10.70 1.86
N LYS A 112 12.43 10.85 2.78
CA LYS A 112 12.76 9.81 3.77
C LYS A 112 11.59 9.54 4.72
N ILE A 113 10.89 10.59 5.18
CA ILE A 113 9.72 10.46 6.05
C ILE A 113 8.59 9.72 5.33
N LEU A 114 8.26 10.09 4.09
CA LEU A 114 7.22 9.44 3.29
C LEU A 114 7.53 7.96 3.04
N THR A 115 8.78 7.65 2.70
CA THR A 115 9.22 6.26 2.50
C THR A 115 9.14 5.46 3.80
N GLY A 116 9.61 6.04 4.91
CA GLY A 116 9.52 5.41 6.23
C GLY A 116 8.06 5.19 6.68
N ALA A 117 7.17 6.15 6.41
CA ALA A 117 5.74 6.02 6.68
C ALA A 117 5.12 4.87 5.87
N LEU A 118 5.46 4.72 4.59
CA LEU A 118 4.99 3.60 3.77
C LEU A 118 5.42 2.26 4.36
N PHE A 119 6.67 2.12 4.81
CA PHE A 119 7.14 0.92 5.50
C PHE A 119 6.37 0.65 6.80
N ALA A 120 6.17 1.68 7.64
CA ALA A 120 5.43 1.56 8.89
C ALA A 120 3.98 1.10 8.68
N ILE A 121 3.33 1.57 7.61
CA ILE A 121 1.98 1.15 7.23
C ILE A 121 1.93 -0.35 6.95
N HIS A 122 2.93 -0.93 6.31
CA HIS A 122 2.96 -2.36 6.04
C HIS A 122 3.23 -3.20 7.29
N LEU A 123 3.82 -2.62 8.36
CA LEU A 123 3.90 -3.29 9.66
C LEU A 123 2.51 -3.50 10.29
N LEU A 124 1.53 -2.61 10.04
CA LEU A 124 0.15 -2.80 10.51
C LEU A 124 -0.47 -4.09 9.97
N TYR A 125 -0.16 -4.45 8.74
CA TYR A 125 -0.58 -5.72 8.17
C TYR A 125 -0.01 -6.91 8.97
N LEU A 126 1.29 -6.88 9.30
CA LEU A 126 1.94 -7.92 10.10
C LEU A 126 1.33 -8.00 11.50
N VAL A 127 1.06 -6.86 12.14
CA VAL A 127 0.37 -6.81 13.44
C VAL A 127 -1.00 -7.49 13.36
N ASN A 128 -1.79 -7.19 12.33
CA ASN A 128 -3.11 -7.80 12.13
C ASN A 128 -3.01 -9.32 11.96
N LEU A 129 -2.00 -9.79 11.23
CA LEU A 129 -1.75 -11.22 11.02
C LEU A 129 -1.36 -11.93 12.33
N VAL A 130 -0.37 -11.39 13.05
CA VAL A 130 0.11 -11.98 14.31
C VAL A 130 -0.99 -12.02 15.35
N ALA A 131 -1.71 -10.92 15.55
CA ALA A 131 -2.84 -10.85 16.47
C ALA A 131 -3.95 -11.86 16.10
N GLY A 132 -4.24 -12.04 14.82
CA GLY A 132 -5.20 -13.02 14.34
C GLY A 132 -4.77 -14.47 14.64
N ARG A 133 -3.51 -14.80 14.43
CA ARG A 133 -2.96 -16.13 14.74
C ARG A 133 -3.01 -16.45 16.23
N ILE A 134 -2.67 -15.48 17.09
CA ILE A 134 -2.76 -15.64 18.56
C ILE A 134 -4.20 -15.90 18.98
N LYS A 135 -5.16 -15.14 18.44
CA LYS A 135 -6.58 -15.32 18.74
C LYS A 135 -7.07 -16.71 18.32
N TYR A 136 -6.68 -17.16 17.14
CA TYR A 136 -7.07 -18.48 16.62
C TYR A 136 -6.54 -19.60 17.52
N ALA A 137 -5.26 -19.57 17.90
CA ALA A 137 -4.64 -20.56 18.78
C ALA A 137 -5.38 -20.67 20.13
N LYS A 138 -5.68 -19.53 20.77
CA LYS A 138 -6.45 -19.51 22.04
C LYS A 138 -7.85 -20.13 21.91
N THR A 139 -8.53 -19.91 20.78
CA THR A 139 -9.86 -20.48 20.55
C THR A 139 -9.81 -22.00 20.41
N GLU A 140 -8.78 -22.55 19.78
CA GLU A 140 -8.56 -23.99 19.65
C GLU A 140 -8.28 -24.66 20.99
N GLU A 141 -7.46 -24.04 21.86
CA GLU A 141 -7.18 -24.54 23.21
C GLU A 141 -8.44 -24.60 24.07
N THR A 142 -9.28 -23.56 24.02
CA THR A 142 -10.53 -23.50 24.76
C THR A 142 -11.52 -24.60 24.33
N LYS A 143 -11.57 -24.92 23.03
CA LYS A 143 -12.42 -26.00 22.53
C LYS A 143 -11.96 -27.37 23.03
N LYS A 144 -10.65 -27.63 23.07
CA LYS A 144 -10.08 -28.88 23.54
C LYS A 144 -10.30 -29.09 25.04
N GLY A 145 -10.23 -28.03 25.85
CA GLY A 145 -10.44 -28.10 27.31
C GLY A 145 -11.89 -28.40 27.73
N ASN A 146 -12.87 -28.11 26.88
CA ASN A 146 -14.29 -28.34 27.17
C ASN A 146 -14.78 -29.78 26.79
N HIS A 147 -13.91 -30.62 26.25
CA HIS A 147 -14.21 -32.01 25.87
C HIS A 147 -13.68 -33.06 26.90
N HIS A 148 -13.18 -32.60 28.02
CA HIS A 148 -12.80 -33.41 29.20
C HIS A 148 -13.73 -33.11 30.35
#